data_ec84b77ea8ccebca07583db0b98194f6
#
_entry.id   ec84b77ea8ccebca07583db0b98194f6
#
_cell.length_a   1.000
_cell.length_b   1.000
_cell.length_c   1.000
_cell.angle_alpha   90.00
_cell.angle_beta   90.00
_cell.angle_gamma   90.00
#
_symmetry.space_group_name_H-M   'P 1'
#
loop_
_entity.id
_entity.type
_entity.pdbx_description
1 polymer ?
#
loop_
_entity_poly.entity_id
_entity_poly.type
_entity_poly.pdbx_seq_one_letter_code
_entity_poly.pdbx_strand_id
1 'polypeptide(L)'
;MKIFKSKYLKTLFTKCFLINSIIFFFSYNKLYCQDAEFSQFFSNPLYLNPAFAGTNSCPRLSTNHRAQWTGLPNIFNTTSVSYDQNFDKIHGGLGIIIVNDKLASSIQNNRISGIYSYDIKFSKNFHFRTGFEASLWQNKLDYSQLNFVDMIDPLRGFVNPSSNMGFNDSRNGVDFSTGILGYSEKLFFGFSAHHLTQPQQLFISNNSKLERKYTLNLGAHLPIMNSQSQIDNHPIIVSPNIIWKRQGINQQLNIGIYGEKGPY
;
A
#
# COMPACT_ATOMS: atom_id res chain seq x y z
N MET A 1 11.12 53.67 26.28
CA MET A 1 11.19 53.02 24.96
C MET A 1 11.06 51.48 24.99
N LYS A 2 11.15 50.78 26.12
CA LYS A 2 10.99 49.29 26.24
C LYS A 2 9.53 48.80 26.34
N ILE A 3 8.61 49.59 26.80
CA ILE A 3 7.21 49.17 27.06
C ILE A 3 6.36 49.14 25.76
N PHE A 4 6.71 49.97 24.77
CA PHE A 4 5.99 50.02 23.48
C PHE A 4 6.27 48.78 22.60
N LYS A 5 7.46 48.19 22.64
CA LYS A 5 7.81 46.96 21.90
C LYS A 5 7.06 45.71 22.39
N SER A 6 6.75 45.63 23.69
CA SER A 6 6.07 44.48 24.28
C SER A 6 4.59 44.40 23.88
N LYS A 7 3.89 45.53 23.74
CA LYS A 7 2.49 45.55 23.30
C LYS A 7 2.35 45.13 21.83
N TYR A 8 3.18 45.59 20.94
CA TYR A 8 3.18 45.23 19.54
C TYR A 8 3.46 43.71 19.32
N LEU A 9 4.42 43.19 20.10
CA LEU A 9 4.77 41.76 20.01
C LEU A 9 3.60 40.86 20.46
N LYS A 10 2.90 41.22 21.53
CA LYS A 10 1.72 40.51 22.02
C LYS A 10 0.57 40.55 21.00
N THR A 11 0.33 41.72 20.40
CA THR A 11 -0.73 41.89 19.40
C THR A 11 -0.42 41.09 18.09
N LEU A 12 0.85 41.04 17.71
CA LEU A 12 1.28 40.25 16.55
C LEU A 12 1.13 38.75 16.81
N PHE A 13 1.48 38.28 18.00
CA PHE A 13 1.35 36.89 18.42
C PHE A 13 -0.12 36.46 18.46
N THR A 14 -1.01 37.32 18.99
CA THR A 14 -2.45 37.05 19.03
C THR A 14 -3.07 36.99 17.62
N LYS A 15 -2.64 37.87 16.73
CA LYS A 15 -3.09 37.85 15.32
C LYS A 15 -2.59 36.60 14.58
N CYS A 16 -1.33 36.21 14.74
CA CYS A 16 -0.80 34.96 14.16
C CYS A 16 -1.50 33.73 14.71
N PHE A 17 -1.79 33.69 16.01
CA PHE A 17 -2.53 32.60 16.65
C PHE A 17 -3.97 32.50 16.12
N LEU A 18 -4.68 33.63 15.97
CA LEU A 18 -6.02 33.67 15.38
C LEU A 18 -6.02 33.23 13.92
N ILE A 19 -5.07 33.66 13.12
CA ILE A 19 -4.94 33.26 11.71
C ILE A 19 -4.68 31.74 11.61
N ASN A 20 -3.76 31.19 12.43
CA ASN A 20 -3.53 29.75 12.47
C ASN A 20 -4.75 28.96 12.95
N SER A 21 -5.49 29.48 13.92
CA SER A 21 -6.73 28.85 14.40
C SER A 21 -7.82 28.84 13.31
N ILE A 22 -7.95 29.92 12.56
CA ILE A 22 -8.89 30.02 11.43
C ILE A 22 -8.49 29.03 10.32
N ILE A 23 -7.20 28.95 9.96
CA ILE A 23 -6.71 27.98 8.95
C ILE A 23 -6.98 26.54 9.39
N PHE A 24 -6.84 26.24 10.67
CA PHE A 24 -7.12 24.91 11.23
C PHE A 24 -8.61 24.55 11.14
N PHE A 25 -9.53 25.49 11.37
CA PHE A 25 -10.98 25.28 11.25
C PHE A 25 -11.46 25.12 9.81
N PHE A 26 -10.78 25.69 8.83
CA PHE A 26 -11.12 25.55 7.41
C PHE A 26 -10.54 24.30 6.74
N SER A 27 -9.73 23.51 7.44
CA SER A 27 -9.23 22.22 6.94
C SER A 27 -10.33 21.16 7.04
N TYR A 28 -11.32 21.19 6.16
CA TYR A 28 -12.26 20.07 5.97
C TYR A 28 -11.52 18.88 5.37
N ASN A 29 -10.96 18.05 6.21
CA ASN A 29 -10.33 16.79 5.79
C ASN A 29 -11.43 15.79 5.45
N LYS A 30 -11.67 15.55 4.18
CA LYS A 30 -12.44 14.38 3.75
C LYS A 30 -11.59 13.15 4.05
N LEU A 31 -12.10 12.28 4.90
CA LEU A 31 -11.46 10.99 5.19
C LEU A 31 -11.72 10.08 3.99
N TYR A 32 -10.66 9.68 3.31
CA TYR A 32 -10.70 8.70 2.25
C TYR A 32 -10.12 7.38 2.77
N CYS A 33 -10.75 6.27 2.36
CA CYS A 33 -10.25 4.94 2.65
C CYS A 33 -8.98 4.69 1.82
N GLN A 34 -7.96 4.09 2.44
CA GLN A 34 -6.70 3.74 1.81
C GLN A 34 -6.47 2.24 1.91
N ASP A 35 -5.77 1.69 0.93
CA ASP A 35 -5.27 0.34 0.99
C ASP A 35 -4.25 0.17 2.12
N ALA A 36 -4.15 -1.05 2.61
CA ALA A 36 -3.05 -1.44 3.50
C ALA A 36 -1.70 -1.26 2.79
N GLU A 37 -0.71 -0.74 3.52
CA GLU A 37 0.62 -0.52 3.00
C GLU A 37 1.64 -1.38 3.76
N PHE A 38 2.60 -1.97 3.03
CA PHE A 38 3.71 -2.70 3.63
C PHE A 38 4.93 -1.79 3.80
N SER A 39 5.59 -1.88 4.96
CA SER A 39 6.80 -1.09 5.24
C SER A 39 7.96 -1.48 4.33
N GLN A 40 8.09 -2.79 4.05
CA GLN A 40 9.07 -3.35 3.11
C GLN A 40 8.40 -3.59 1.75
N PHE A 41 8.04 -2.52 1.05
CA PHE A 41 7.30 -2.58 -0.20
C PHE A 41 8.04 -3.36 -1.32
N PHE A 42 9.37 -3.35 -1.32
CA PHE A 42 10.21 -4.05 -2.31
C PHE A 42 10.12 -5.58 -2.20
N SER A 43 9.80 -6.11 -1.03
CA SER A 43 9.63 -7.55 -0.83
C SER A 43 8.29 -8.09 -1.33
N ASN A 44 7.39 -7.21 -1.79
CA ASN A 44 6.08 -7.57 -2.32
C ASN A 44 5.83 -6.92 -3.70
N PRO A 45 6.60 -7.27 -4.74
CA PRO A 45 6.54 -6.60 -6.03
C PRO A 45 5.19 -6.75 -6.74
N LEU A 46 4.51 -7.91 -6.62
CA LEU A 46 3.19 -8.12 -7.23
C LEU A 46 2.12 -7.19 -6.64
N TYR A 47 2.25 -6.85 -5.34
CA TYR A 47 1.35 -5.90 -4.69
C TYR A 47 1.53 -4.46 -5.19
N LEU A 48 2.75 -4.12 -5.66
CA LEU A 48 3.07 -2.80 -6.19
C LEU A 48 2.64 -2.62 -7.64
N ASN A 49 2.90 -3.64 -8.47
CA ASN A 49 2.66 -3.54 -9.90
C ASN A 49 2.52 -4.94 -10.50
N PRO A 50 1.39 -5.26 -11.15
CA PRO A 50 1.17 -6.57 -11.77
C PRO A 50 2.19 -6.91 -12.87
N ALA A 51 2.85 -5.92 -13.48
CA ALA A 51 3.88 -6.15 -14.49
C ALA A 51 5.16 -6.81 -13.94
N PHE A 52 5.33 -6.90 -12.61
CA PHE A 52 6.44 -7.66 -12.01
C PHE A 52 6.25 -9.18 -12.04
N ALA A 53 5.08 -9.70 -12.43
CA ALA A 53 4.87 -11.13 -12.50
C ALA A 53 5.85 -11.78 -13.49
N GLY A 54 6.58 -12.81 -13.03
CA GLY A 54 7.54 -13.54 -13.84
C GLY A 54 8.77 -12.73 -14.29
N THR A 55 9.14 -11.65 -13.59
CA THR A 55 10.39 -10.93 -13.87
C THR A 55 11.62 -11.70 -13.45
N ASN A 56 11.50 -12.64 -12.51
CA ASN A 56 12.59 -13.50 -12.08
C ASN A 56 12.73 -14.72 -12.99
N SER A 57 13.96 -15.19 -13.18
CA SER A 57 14.26 -16.40 -13.92
C SER A 57 13.72 -17.67 -13.24
N CYS A 58 13.67 -17.67 -11.89
CA CYS A 58 13.13 -18.75 -11.08
C CYS A 58 11.74 -18.38 -10.52
N PRO A 59 10.92 -19.39 -10.20
CA PRO A 59 9.67 -19.14 -9.46
C PRO A 59 9.93 -18.39 -8.17
N ARG A 60 9.11 -17.40 -7.86
CA ARG A 60 9.22 -16.58 -6.65
C ARG A 60 8.01 -16.77 -5.75
N LEU A 61 8.26 -17.12 -4.52
CA LEU A 61 7.28 -17.13 -3.44
C LEU A 61 7.62 -16.00 -2.45
N SER A 62 6.66 -15.11 -2.19
CA SER A 62 6.85 -14.01 -1.24
C SER A 62 5.75 -14.01 -0.20
N THR A 63 6.14 -13.88 1.07
CA THR A 63 5.21 -13.76 2.19
C THR A 63 5.54 -12.50 2.96
N ASN A 64 4.55 -11.65 3.18
CA ASN A 64 4.71 -10.41 3.92
C ASN A 64 3.65 -10.32 5.00
N HIS A 65 4.07 -9.93 6.20
CA HIS A 65 3.18 -9.69 7.33
C HIS A 65 3.50 -8.34 7.95
N ARG A 66 2.45 -7.55 8.24
CA ARG A 66 2.57 -6.28 8.94
C ARG A 66 1.57 -6.22 10.07
N ALA A 67 2.06 -6.03 11.28
CA ALA A 67 1.26 -5.69 12.45
C ALA A 67 1.47 -4.22 12.80
N GLN A 68 0.38 -3.46 12.98
CA GLN A 68 0.42 -2.04 13.28
C GLN A 68 -0.33 -1.76 14.58
N TRP A 69 0.24 -0.88 15.44
CA TRP A 69 -0.29 -0.51 16.74
C TRP A 69 -0.45 -1.69 17.70
N THR A 70 0.59 -2.51 17.80
CA THR A 70 0.61 -3.73 18.61
C THR A 70 0.38 -3.52 20.10
N GLY A 71 0.50 -2.30 20.61
CA GLY A 71 0.19 -1.93 21.99
C GLY A 71 -1.28 -1.62 22.26
N LEU A 72 -2.15 -1.65 21.23
CA LEU A 72 -3.58 -1.45 21.37
C LEU A 72 -4.32 -2.79 21.43
N PRO A 73 -5.51 -2.85 22.06
CA PRO A 73 -6.32 -4.07 22.11
C PRO A 73 -6.73 -4.58 20.72
N ASN A 74 -6.91 -3.68 19.76
CA ASN A 74 -7.34 -3.97 18.41
C ASN A 74 -6.20 -3.68 17.43
N ILE A 75 -5.47 -4.71 17.05
CA ILE A 75 -4.30 -4.64 16.17
C ILE A 75 -4.76 -4.61 14.70
N PHE A 76 -4.06 -3.82 13.89
CA PHE A 76 -4.20 -3.85 12.43
C PHE A 76 -3.19 -4.85 11.87
N ASN A 77 -3.68 -5.91 11.25
CA ASN A 77 -2.86 -6.99 10.70
C ASN A 77 -3.09 -7.17 9.22
N THR A 78 -2.05 -6.99 8.43
CA THR A 78 -2.08 -7.24 6.99
C THR A 78 -1.11 -8.36 6.65
N THR A 79 -1.59 -9.39 5.99
CA THR A 79 -0.78 -10.52 5.50
C THR A 79 -0.98 -10.67 4.00
N SER A 80 0.10 -10.84 3.26
CA SER A 80 0.04 -11.19 1.85
C SER A 80 0.95 -12.38 1.55
N VAL A 81 0.47 -13.24 0.67
CA VAL A 81 1.23 -14.36 0.10
C VAL A 81 1.11 -14.24 -1.40
N SER A 82 2.23 -14.28 -2.10
CA SER A 82 2.25 -14.21 -3.55
C SER A 82 3.21 -15.23 -4.15
N TYR A 83 2.82 -15.76 -5.30
CA TYR A 83 3.63 -16.65 -6.12
C TYR A 83 3.61 -16.17 -7.56
N ASP A 84 4.77 -16.16 -8.21
CA ASP A 84 4.87 -15.85 -9.62
C ASP A 84 5.97 -16.64 -10.30
N GLN A 85 5.78 -16.88 -11.59
CA GLN A 85 6.70 -17.62 -12.43
C GLN A 85 6.64 -17.12 -13.87
N ASN A 86 7.79 -17.11 -14.54
CA ASN A 86 7.89 -16.86 -15.97
C ASN A 86 7.57 -18.12 -16.78
N PHE A 87 6.85 -17.96 -17.88
CA PHE A 87 6.51 -19.01 -18.83
C PHE A 87 6.84 -18.56 -20.24
N ASP A 88 7.92 -19.08 -20.82
CA ASP A 88 8.36 -18.70 -22.17
C ASP A 88 7.34 -19.00 -23.26
N LYS A 89 6.53 -20.06 -23.07
CA LYS A 89 5.48 -20.45 -24.03
C LYS A 89 4.39 -19.41 -24.22
N ILE A 90 4.11 -18.62 -23.19
CA ILE A 90 3.08 -17.55 -23.22
C ILE A 90 3.72 -16.16 -23.29
N HIS A 91 5.04 -16.09 -23.53
CA HIS A 91 5.81 -14.84 -23.60
C HIS A 91 5.58 -13.91 -22.41
N GLY A 92 5.49 -14.48 -21.19
CA GLY A 92 5.18 -13.67 -20.03
C GLY A 92 5.18 -14.46 -18.73
N GLY A 93 4.70 -13.79 -17.67
CA GLY A 93 4.62 -14.34 -16.33
C GLY A 93 3.18 -14.53 -15.87
N LEU A 94 2.96 -15.57 -15.09
CA LEU A 94 1.74 -15.77 -14.31
C LEU A 94 2.03 -15.55 -12.85
N GLY A 95 1.09 -14.95 -12.14
CA GLY A 95 1.17 -14.74 -10.71
C GLY A 95 -0.18 -14.88 -10.03
N ILE A 96 -0.12 -15.21 -8.75
CA ILE A 96 -1.25 -15.19 -7.85
C ILE A 96 -0.86 -14.44 -6.59
N ILE A 97 -1.75 -13.63 -6.05
CA ILE A 97 -1.55 -12.97 -4.77
C ILE A 97 -2.82 -13.08 -3.93
N ILE A 98 -2.63 -13.39 -2.65
CA ILE A 98 -3.67 -13.44 -1.63
C ILE A 98 -3.32 -12.41 -0.59
N VAL A 99 -4.27 -11.54 -0.26
CA VAL A 99 -4.12 -10.51 0.77
C VAL A 99 -5.26 -10.66 1.77
N ASN A 100 -4.90 -10.75 3.04
CA ASN A 100 -5.82 -10.70 4.16
C ASN A 100 -5.47 -9.47 5.01
N ASP A 101 -6.41 -8.57 5.16
CA ASP A 101 -6.24 -7.34 5.92
C ASP A 101 -7.33 -7.24 6.99
N LYS A 102 -6.91 -7.24 8.25
CA LYS A 102 -7.78 -7.10 9.42
C LYS A 102 -7.59 -5.72 10.01
N LEU A 103 -8.65 -4.91 9.92
CA LEU A 103 -8.71 -3.56 10.48
C LEU A 103 -9.38 -3.63 11.85
N ALA A 104 -8.59 -3.54 12.89
CA ALA A 104 -9.03 -3.81 14.25
C ALA A 104 -9.66 -5.23 14.33
N SER A 105 -10.61 -5.45 15.20
CA SER A 105 -11.27 -6.76 15.32
C SER A 105 -12.51 -6.89 14.44
N SER A 106 -13.01 -5.77 13.91
CA SER A 106 -14.38 -5.69 13.36
C SER A 106 -14.44 -5.82 11.84
N ILE A 107 -13.40 -5.40 11.11
CA ILE A 107 -13.42 -5.40 9.64
C ILE A 107 -12.33 -6.32 9.11
N GLN A 108 -12.69 -7.19 8.19
CA GLN A 108 -11.77 -8.08 7.50
C GLN A 108 -11.93 -7.95 5.99
N ASN A 109 -10.84 -7.61 5.32
CA ASN A 109 -10.75 -7.54 3.87
C ASN A 109 -9.93 -8.71 3.35
N ASN A 110 -10.51 -9.54 2.51
CA ASN A 110 -9.84 -10.64 1.83
C ASN A 110 -9.81 -10.32 0.33
N ARG A 111 -8.66 -10.51 -0.30
CA ARG A 111 -8.50 -10.37 -1.73
C ARG A 111 -7.65 -11.52 -2.28
N ILE A 112 -8.11 -12.12 -3.35
CA ILE A 112 -7.36 -13.07 -4.16
C ILE A 112 -7.30 -12.54 -5.58
N SER A 113 -6.12 -12.51 -6.18
CA SER A 113 -5.90 -11.97 -7.52
C SER A 113 -5.11 -12.93 -8.37
N GLY A 114 -5.53 -13.08 -9.62
CA GLY A 114 -4.75 -13.69 -10.69
C GLY A 114 -4.10 -12.61 -11.54
N ILE A 115 -2.83 -12.81 -11.88
CA ILE A 115 -2.01 -11.83 -12.58
C ILE A 115 -1.40 -12.48 -13.81
N TYR A 116 -1.45 -11.76 -14.94
CA TYR A 116 -0.73 -12.10 -16.16
C TYR A 116 0.12 -10.90 -16.59
N SER A 117 1.37 -11.14 -16.92
CA SER A 117 2.24 -10.13 -17.53
C SER A 117 2.75 -10.61 -18.88
N TYR A 118 2.80 -9.72 -19.85
CA TYR A 118 3.34 -9.98 -21.18
C TYR A 118 4.67 -9.27 -21.36
N ASP A 119 5.70 -9.98 -21.81
CA ASP A 119 7.07 -9.47 -22.00
C ASP A 119 7.31 -9.11 -23.46
N ILE A 120 7.54 -7.83 -23.73
CA ILE A 120 7.89 -7.29 -25.04
C ILE A 120 9.39 -7.02 -25.05
N LYS A 121 10.15 -7.85 -25.76
CA LYS A 121 11.60 -7.66 -25.93
C LYS A 121 11.85 -6.53 -26.94
N PHE A 122 12.08 -5.34 -26.42
CA PHE A 122 12.32 -4.17 -27.28
C PHE A 122 13.76 -4.14 -27.82
N SER A 123 14.73 -4.60 -27.03
CA SER A 123 16.16 -4.70 -27.38
C SER A 123 16.80 -5.84 -26.59
N LYS A 124 18.05 -6.22 -26.94
CA LYS A 124 18.80 -7.26 -26.20
C LYS A 124 18.94 -6.94 -24.69
N ASN A 125 19.00 -5.64 -24.34
CA ASN A 125 19.29 -5.18 -22.97
C ASN A 125 18.12 -4.43 -22.33
N PHE A 126 16.98 -4.29 -23.02
CA PHE A 126 15.82 -3.57 -22.51
C PHE A 126 14.54 -4.35 -22.76
N HIS A 127 13.85 -4.64 -21.66
CA HIS A 127 12.56 -5.33 -21.64
C HIS A 127 11.44 -4.37 -21.24
N PHE A 128 10.30 -4.54 -21.85
CA PHE A 128 9.09 -3.82 -21.51
C PHE A 128 8.00 -4.82 -21.20
N ARG A 129 7.42 -4.76 -20.00
CA ARG A 129 6.33 -5.65 -19.60
C ARG A 129 5.06 -4.87 -19.35
N THR A 130 3.93 -5.45 -19.76
CA THR A 130 2.60 -5.00 -19.38
C THR A 130 1.97 -6.07 -18.50
N GLY A 131 1.34 -5.64 -17.41
CA GLY A 131 0.69 -6.55 -16.47
C GLY A 131 -0.80 -6.24 -16.35
N PHE A 132 -1.57 -7.30 -16.21
CA PHE A 132 -3.01 -7.23 -15.92
C PHE A 132 -3.32 -8.10 -14.72
N GLU A 133 -4.14 -7.59 -13.81
CA GLU A 133 -4.60 -8.27 -12.61
C GLU A 133 -6.12 -8.27 -12.56
N ALA A 134 -6.69 -9.43 -12.28
CA ALA A 134 -8.10 -9.60 -11.95
C ALA A 134 -8.20 -10.11 -10.51
N SER A 135 -8.96 -9.44 -9.68
CA SER A 135 -9.10 -9.75 -8.26
C SER A 135 -10.55 -9.96 -7.85
N LEU A 136 -10.74 -10.95 -6.98
CA LEU A 136 -11.95 -11.16 -6.21
C LEU A 136 -11.69 -10.64 -4.81
N TRP A 137 -12.56 -9.79 -4.30
CA TRP A 137 -12.46 -9.27 -2.95
C TRP A 137 -13.71 -9.55 -2.15
N GLN A 138 -13.54 -9.71 -0.84
CA GLN A 138 -14.59 -9.89 0.13
C GLN A 138 -14.29 -9.04 1.36
N ASN A 139 -15.22 -8.16 1.71
CA ASN A 139 -15.18 -7.40 2.96
C ASN A 139 -16.23 -7.96 3.91
N LYS A 140 -15.81 -8.20 5.14
CA LYS A 140 -16.68 -8.66 6.24
C LYS A 140 -16.67 -7.64 7.35
N LEU A 141 -17.85 -7.35 7.90
CA LEU A 141 -18.02 -6.55 9.09
C LEU A 141 -18.64 -7.42 10.19
N ASP A 142 -17.92 -7.55 11.31
CA ASP A 142 -18.39 -8.26 12.49
C ASP A 142 -18.97 -7.27 13.49
N TYR A 143 -20.28 -7.21 13.56
CA TYR A 143 -21.01 -6.33 14.47
C TYR A 143 -20.83 -6.71 15.94
N SER A 144 -20.50 -7.97 16.26
CA SER A 144 -20.29 -8.41 17.64
C SER A 144 -19.08 -7.77 18.32
N GLN A 145 -18.16 -7.23 17.52
CA GLN A 145 -16.95 -6.54 17.99
C GLN A 145 -17.16 -5.01 18.10
N LEU A 146 -18.36 -4.51 17.79
CA LEU A 146 -18.66 -3.09 17.85
C LEU A 146 -19.41 -2.75 19.15
N ASN A 147 -19.05 -1.61 19.73
CA ASN A 147 -19.74 -1.06 20.88
C ASN A 147 -20.63 0.10 20.43
N PHE A 148 -21.91 0.02 20.73
CA PHE A 148 -22.90 1.04 20.41
C PHE A 148 -23.28 1.84 21.65
N VAL A 149 -23.73 3.07 21.45
CA VAL A 149 -24.08 3.99 22.56
C VAL A 149 -25.25 3.45 23.39
N ASP A 150 -26.18 2.72 22.78
CA ASP A 150 -27.35 2.10 23.45
C ASP A 150 -26.97 0.93 24.39
N MET A 151 -25.72 0.40 24.27
CA MET A 151 -25.20 -0.61 25.17
C MET A 151 -24.72 -0.03 26.51
N ILE A 152 -24.56 1.28 26.62
CA ILE A 152 -23.99 1.95 27.78
C ILE A 152 -25.11 2.30 28.79
N ASP A 153 -25.07 1.67 29.95
CA ASP A 153 -25.79 2.10 31.14
C ASP A 153 -24.96 3.18 31.87
N PRO A 154 -25.54 4.35 32.24
CA PRO A 154 -24.78 5.44 32.90
C PRO A 154 -24.12 5.02 34.23
N LEU A 155 -24.65 4.00 34.92
CA LEU A 155 -24.16 3.54 36.21
C LEU A 155 -23.39 2.23 36.14
N ARG A 156 -23.68 1.37 35.14
CA ARG A 156 -23.15 0.00 35.04
C ARG A 156 -22.20 -0.23 33.87
N GLY A 157 -22.06 0.77 32.95
CA GLY A 157 -21.23 0.63 31.77
C GLY A 157 -21.89 -0.19 30.64
N PHE A 158 -21.13 -0.97 29.90
CA PHE A 158 -21.61 -1.78 28.76
C PHE A 158 -22.32 -3.05 29.24
N VAL A 159 -23.60 -2.96 29.55
CA VAL A 159 -24.40 -4.08 30.09
C VAL A 159 -25.66 -4.39 29.27
N ASN A 160 -26.09 -3.49 28.41
CA ASN A 160 -27.31 -3.67 27.64
C ASN A 160 -27.00 -4.33 26.27
N PRO A 161 -27.88 -5.22 25.78
CA PRO A 161 -27.79 -5.65 24.38
C PRO A 161 -28.12 -4.48 23.46
N SER A 162 -27.37 -4.33 22.35
CA SER A 162 -27.70 -3.29 21.37
C SER A 162 -28.90 -3.70 20.51
N SER A 163 -29.83 -2.77 20.32
CA SER A 163 -30.90 -2.90 19.33
C SER A 163 -30.39 -2.74 17.89
N ASN A 164 -29.20 -2.17 17.73
CA ASN A 164 -28.51 -1.96 16.45
C ASN A 164 -27.58 -3.11 16.06
N MET A 165 -27.57 -4.24 16.79
CA MET A 165 -26.82 -5.42 16.37
C MET A 165 -27.39 -5.94 15.05
N GLY A 166 -26.74 -5.56 13.96
CA GLY A 166 -26.96 -6.18 12.64
C GLY A 166 -26.38 -7.59 12.59
N PHE A 167 -26.85 -8.35 11.63
CA PHE A 167 -26.16 -9.61 11.27
C PHE A 167 -24.81 -9.26 10.64
N ASN A 168 -23.83 -10.15 10.80
CA ASN A 168 -22.55 -10.01 10.11
C ASN A 168 -22.79 -9.73 8.63
N ASP A 169 -22.31 -8.57 8.18
CA ASP A 169 -22.49 -8.15 6.80
C ASP A 169 -21.24 -8.51 5.98
N SER A 170 -21.43 -8.97 4.76
CA SER A 170 -20.34 -9.25 3.85
C SER A 170 -20.66 -8.72 2.45
N ARG A 171 -19.66 -8.07 1.84
CA ARG A 171 -19.71 -7.60 0.47
C ARG A 171 -18.60 -8.23 -0.34
N ASN A 172 -18.91 -8.64 -1.55
CA ASN A 172 -17.97 -9.25 -2.48
C ASN A 172 -18.03 -8.51 -3.80
N GLY A 173 -16.95 -8.60 -4.55
CA GLY A 173 -16.92 -8.01 -5.89
C GLY A 173 -15.69 -8.39 -6.66
N VAL A 174 -15.60 -7.84 -7.85
CA VAL A 174 -14.48 -8.00 -8.76
C VAL A 174 -13.80 -6.65 -8.95
N ASP A 175 -12.48 -6.66 -9.06
CA ASP A 175 -11.70 -5.47 -9.36
C ASP A 175 -10.58 -5.80 -10.33
N PHE A 176 -10.11 -4.79 -11.04
CA PHE A 176 -9.06 -4.92 -12.04
C PHE A 176 -7.95 -3.91 -11.79
N SER A 177 -6.73 -4.34 -12.10
CA SER A 177 -5.54 -3.50 -12.04
C SER A 177 -4.70 -3.72 -13.28
N THR A 178 -3.90 -2.73 -13.63
CA THR A 178 -2.95 -2.82 -14.74
C THR A 178 -1.64 -2.16 -14.39
N GLY A 179 -0.59 -2.54 -15.08
CA GLY A 179 0.71 -1.92 -14.90
C GLY A 179 1.63 -2.10 -16.08
N ILE A 180 2.62 -1.25 -16.14
CA ILE A 180 3.72 -1.31 -17.09
C ILE A 180 5.04 -1.30 -16.33
N LEU A 181 6.05 -1.96 -16.87
CA LEU A 181 7.38 -2.05 -16.32
C LEU A 181 8.40 -2.05 -17.47
N GLY A 182 9.29 -1.07 -17.46
CA GLY A 182 10.47 -1.07 -18.30
C GLY A 182 11.69 -1.38 -17.44
N TYR A 183 12.51 -2.32 -17.85
CA TYR A 183 13.71 -2.68 -17.09
C TYR A 183 14.87 -3.09 -17.98
N SER A 184 16.06 -2.84 -17.47
CA SER A 184 17.32 -3.28 -18.00
C SER A 184 18.17 -3.86 -16.85
N GLU A 185 19.36 -4.34 -17.12
CA GLU A 185 20.27 -4.83 -16.07
C GLU A 185 20.55 -3.80 -14.97
N LYS A 186 20.52 -2.50 -15.31
CA LYS A 186 20.93 -1.42 -14.39
C LYS A 186 19.79 -0.55 -13.90
N LEU A 187 18.71 -0.43 -14.65
CA LEU A 187 17.64 0.52 -14.39
C LEU A 187 16.28 -0.13 -14.57
N PHE A 188 15.33 0.25 -13.72
CA PHE A 188 13.93 -0.11 -13.92
C PHE A 188 13.01 1.09 -13.62
N PHE A 189 11.91 1.14 -14.33
CA PHE A 189 10.82 2.05 -14.04
C PHE A 189 9.49 1.33 -14.23
N GLY A 190 8.54 1.63 -13.39
CA GLY A 190 7.21 1.03 -13.48
C GLY A 190 6.12 2.03 -13.12
N PHE A 191 4.96 1.82 -13.72
CA PHE A 191 3.74 2.52 -13.38
C PHE A 191 2.60 1.51 -13.26
N SER A 192 1.75 1.66 -12.25
CA SER A 192 0.57 0.82 -12.07
C SER A 192 -0.64 1.64 -11.65
N ALA A 193 -1.82 1.14 -12.03
CA ALA A 193 -3.12 1.66 -11.64
C ALA A 193 -3.96 0.52 -11.09
N HIS A 194 -4.31 0.59 -9.80
CA HIS A 194 -5.18 -0.36 -9.12
C HIS A 194 -6.56 0.22 -8.93
N HIS A 195 -7.54 -0.64 -8.66
CA HIS A 195 -8.94 -0.28 -8.44
C HIS A 195 -9.57 0.45 -9.62
N LEU A 196 -9.39 -0.11 -10.82
CA LEU A 196 -9.92 0.49 -12.05
C LEU A 196 -11.46 0.56 -12.04
N THR A 197 -12.11 -0.44 -11.40
CA THR A 197 -13.56 -0.50 -11.25
C THR A 197 -14.11 0.38 -10.15
N GLN A 198 -13.26 0.90 -9.25
CA GLN A 198 -13.64 1.66 -8.07
C GLN A 198 -14.77 0.98 -7.27
N PRO A 199 -14.53 -0.24 -6.73
CA PRO A 199 -15.58 -1.00 -6.09
C PRO A 199 -16.11 -0.31 -4.84
N GLN A 200 -17.41 -0.52 -4.56
CA GLN A 200 -18.05 -0.02 -3.34
C GLN A 200 -17.80 -1.01 -2.21
N GLN A 201 -16.84 -0.71 -1.34
CA GLN A 201 -16.43 -1.61 -0.26
C GLN A 201 -17.07 -1.30 1.10
N LEU A 202 -17.62 -0.11 1.29
CA LEU A 202 -18.15 0.32 2.59
C LEU A 202 -19.61 -0.14 2.79
N PHE A 203 -19.93 -0.51 4.05
CA PHE A 203 -21.23 -1.05 4.45
C PHE A 203 -22.28 0.06 4.67
N ILE A 204 -21.85 1.26 5.03
CA ILE A 204 -22.74 2.31 5.55
C ILE A 204 -23.28 3.26 4.48
N SER A 205 -22.57 3.42 3.36
CA SER A 205 -22.95 4.36 2.30
C SER A 205 -22.81 3.77 0.92
N ASN A 206 -23.88 3.83 0.13
CA ASN A 206 -23.87 3.39 -1.26
C ASN A 206 -23.01 4.29 -2.18
N ASN A 207 -22.46 5.38 -1.67
CA ASN A 207 -21.70 6.36 -2.46
C ASN A 207 -20.19 6.34 -2.17
N SER A 208 -19.71 5.40 -1.35
CA SER A 208 -18.29 5.31 -0.97
C SER A 208 -17.55 4.36 -1.89
N LYS A 209 -16.97 4.90 -2.95
CA LYS A 209 -16.12 4.17 -3.90
C LYS A 209 -14.70 4.10 -3.36
N LEU A 210 -14.04 2.95 -3.57
CA LEU A 210 -12.60 2.84 -3.35
C LEU A 210 -11.88 3.63 -4.44
N GLU A 211 -11.07 4.60 -4.03
CA GLU A 211 -10.34 5.46 -4.96
C GLU A 211 -9.25 4.68 -5.69
N ARG A 212 -9.04 5.02 -6.96
CA ARG A 212 -7.95 4.45 -7.76
C ARG A 212 -6.61 4.76 -7.11
N LYS A 213 -5.74 3.77 -7.09
CA LYS A 213 -4.37 3.89 -6.58
C LYS A 213 -3.40 3.86 -7.74
N TYR A 214 -2.61 4.90 -7.85
CA TYR A 214 -1.53 5.02 -8.83
C TYR A 214 -0.19 4.86 -8.12
N THR A 215 0.69 4.04 -8.70
CA THR A 215 2.04 3.82 -8.18
C THR A 215 3.06 4.05 -9.29
N LEU A 216 4.04 4.89 -9.03
CA LEU A 216 5.22 5.08 -9.88
C LEU A 216 6.43 4.56 -9.10
N ASN A 217 7.19 3.65 -9.69
CA ASN A 217 8.40 3.11 -9.10
C ASN A 217 9.59 3.28 -10.06
N LEU A 218 10.69 3.76 -9.52
CA LEU A 218 11.95 3.99 -10.21
C LEU A 218 13.06 3.38 -9.37
N GLY A 219 14.04 2.75 -10.01
CA GLY A 219 15.21 2.27 -9.29
C GLY A 219 16.37 1.91 -10.22
N ALA A 220 17.52 1.71 -9.58
CA ALA A 220 18.74 1.32 -10.26
C ALA A 220 19.44 0.20 -9.50
N HIS A 221 20.16 -0.67 -10.22
CA HIS A 221 21.08 -1.68 -9.70
C HIS A 221 22.49 -1.28 -10.08
N LEU A 222 23.25 -0.75 -9.14
CA LEU A 222 24.59 -0.22 -9.36
C LEU A 222 25.62 -1.17 -8.74
N PRO A 223 26.36 -1.95 -9.55
CA PRO A 223 27.43 -2.78 -9.03
C PRO A 223 28.58 -1.88 -8.55
N ILE A 224 28.94 -1.95 -7.28
CA ILE A 224 30.12 -1.32 -6.71
C ILE A 224 31.22 -2.36 -6.71
N MET A 225 32.19 -2.21 -7.59
CA MET A 225 33.39 -3.07 -7.61
C MET A 225 34.27 -2.72 -6.40
N ASN A 226 34.41 -3.65 -5.49
CA ASN A 226 35.40 -3.52 -4.42
C ASN A 226 36.74 -4.04 -4.93
N SER A 227 37.68 -3.15 -5.22
CA SER A 227 38.94 -3.39 -5.91
C SER A 227 40.05 -4.05 -5.05
N GLN A 228 39.80 -4.50 -3.81
CA GLN A 228 40.89 -4.82 -2.89
C GLN A 228 40.87 -6.16 -2.15
N SER A 229 39.96 -7.07 -2.38
CA SER A 229 40.05 -8.38 -1.73
C SER A 229 40.04 -9.52 -2.77
N GLN A 230 41.18 -10.14 -2.96
CA GLN A 230 41.38 -11.34 -3.84
C GLN A 230 40.64 -12.59 -3.30
N ILE A 231 39.90 -12.52 -2.23
CA ILE A 231 39.28 -13.69 -1.57
C ILE A 231 37.75 -13.75 -1.80
N ASP A 232 37.08 -12.63 -2.06
CA ASP A 232 35.63 -12.58 -2.25
C ASP A 232 35.28 -11.82 -3.54
N ASN A 233 35.04 -12.56 -4.61
CA ASN A 233 34.84 -12.03 -5.95
C ASN A 233 33.39 -11.62 -6.24
N HIS A 234 32.56 -11.40 -5.18
CA HIS A 234 31.16 -11.03 -5.34
C HIS A 234 30.98 -9.52 -5.30
N PRO A 235 30.44 -8.91 -6.37
CA PRO A 235 30.18 -7.48 -6.37
C PRO A 235 29.10 -7.14 -5.34
N ILE A 236 29.28 -6.02 -4.64
CA ILE A 236 28.23 -5.40 -3.85
C ILE A 236 27.36 -4.61 -4.81
N ILE A 237 26.07 -4.92 -4.86
CA ILE A 237 25.10 -4.18 -5.66
C ILE A 237 24.38 -3.21 -4.73
N VAL A 238 24.39 -1.93 -5.08
CA VAL A 238 23.59 -0.90 -4.39
C VAL A 238 22.42 -0.51 -5.27
N SER A 239 21.23 -0.62 -4.69
CA SER A 239 19.97 -0.41 -5.39
C SER A 239 19.19 0.77 -4.79
N PRO A 240 19.47 2.03 -5.23
CA PRO A 240 18.60 3.15 -4.89
C PRO A 240 17.26 3.02 -5.59
N ASN A 241 16.19 3.38 -4.88
CA ASN A 241 14.84 3.35 -5.44
C ASN A 241 13.96 4.47 -4.88
N ILE A 242 12.97 4.83 -5.69
CA ILE A 242 11.98 5.86 -5.38
C ILE A 242 10.62 5.28 -5.75
N ILE A 243 9.66 5.37 -4.81
CA ILE A 243 8.27 5.01 -5.06
C ILE A 243 7.38 6.18 -4.68
N TRP A 244 6.59 6.61 -5.64
CA TRP A 244 5.51 7.55 -5.43
C TRP A 244 4.18 6.85 -5.59
N LYS A 245 3.27 7.06 -4.62
CA LYS A 245 1.93 6.51 -4.61
C LYS A 245 0.91 7.60 -4.41
N ARG A 246 -0.24 7.45 -5.05
CA ARG A 246 -1.39 8.34 -4.86
C ARG A 246 -2.67 7.53 -4.84
N GLN A 247 -3.48 7.73 -3.82
CA GLN A 247 -4.84 7.18 -3.72
C GLN A 247 -5.79 8.27 -3.21
N GLY A 248 -6.72 8.69 -4.04
CA GLY A 248 -7.55 9.85 -3.77
C GLY A 248 -6.72 11.13 -3.60
N ILE A 249 -6.87 11.77 -2.45
CA ILE A 249 -6.08 12.96 -2.06
C ILE A 249 -4.74 12.62 -1.40
N ASN A 250 -4.58 11.37 -0.95
CA ASN A 250 -3.40 10.96 -0.21
C ASN A 250 -2.26 10.65 -1.17
N GLN A 251 -1.08 11.16 -0.83
CA GLN A 251 0.15 10.94 -1.58
C GLN A 251 1.24 10.50 -0.63
N GLN A 252 2.08 9.60 -1.09
CA GLN A 252 3.22 9.10 -0.35
C GLN A 252 4.43 9.00 -1.27
N LEU A 253 5.56 9.50 -0.82
CA LEU A 253 6.85 9.35 -1.48
C LEU A 253 7.80 8.57 -0.55
N ASN A 254 8.32 7.46 -1.04
CA ASN A 254 9.31 6.65 -0.34
C ASN A 254 10.61 6.67 -1.14
N ILE A 255 11.71 6.88 -0.45
CA ILE A 255 13.06 6.82 -1.02
C ILE A 255 13.82 5.77 -0.20
N GLY A 256 14.44 4.82 -0.88
CA GLY A 256 15.18 3.73 -0.26
C GLY A 256 16.51 3.43 -0.97
N ILE A 257 17.42 2.84 -0.22
CA ILE A 257 18.69 2.31 -0.74
C ILE A 257 18.86 0.92 -0.14
N TYR A 258 19.10 -0.08 -1.00
CA TYR A 258 19.41 -1.46 -0.58
C TYR A 258 20.81 -1.81 -1.01
N GLY A 259 21.48 -2.63 -0.18
CA GLY A 259 22.75 -3.24 -0.51
C GLY A 259 22.59 -4.77 -0.52
N GLU A 260 23.03 -5.40 -1.59
CA GLU A 260 23.07 -6.86 -1.71
C GLU A 260 24.52 -7.30 -1.94
N LYS A 261 24.95 -8.31 -1.19
CA LYS A 261 26.22 -9.00 -1.38
C LYS A 261 25.93 -10.49 -1.48
N GLY A 262 26.22 -11.09 -2.58
CA GLY A 262 26.03 -12.54 -2.74
C GLY A 262 26.29 -13.06 -4.14
N PRO A 263 26.40 -14.38 -4.28
CA PRO A 263 26.44 -15.02 -5.58
C PRO A 263 25.05 -14.93 -6.23
N TYR A 264 25.03 -14.55 -7.48
CA TYR A 264 23.89 -14.75 -8.37
C TYR A 264 24.12 -16.03 -9.18
#